data_35accaddab1d065e4d598b1c8bf5ca02
#
_entry.id   35accaddab1d065e4d598b1c8bf5ca02
#
_cell.length_a   1.000
_cell.length_b   1.000
_cell.length_c   1.000
_cell.angle_alpha   90.00
_cell.angle_beta   90.00
_cell.angle_gamma   90.00
#
_symmetry.space_group_name_H-M   'P 1'
#
loop_
_entity.id
_entity.type
_entity.pdbx_description
1 polymer ?
#
loop_
_entity_poly.entity_id
_entity_poly.type
_entity_poly.pdbx_seq_one_letter_code
_entity_poly.pdbx_strand_id
1 'polypeptide(L)'
;MQARKSLLVGAFILANISLKAQDNGGCDDCPAFNASGKVEVRGVKERIIGDLSQPISARVENLISKMTLEEKVAQLSNETDSIPRLNLPSYNYWNECLHGVARAGEVTVFPQAINLASTWDTLLIKKVASAISTEARLKYLEIGKGLTYWSPTINMARDPRWGRNEETYGEDPYLTSR
;
A
#
# COMPACT_ATOMS: atom_id res chain seq x y z
N MET A 1 3.81 61.89 13.71
CA MET A 1 4.33 60.92 12.68
C MET A 1 3.81 59.53 13.02
N GLN A 2 2.75 59.09 12.35
CA GLN A 2 2.08 57.80 12.57
C GLN A 2 2.63 56.78 11.59
N ALA A 3 3.21 55.70 12.10
CA ALA A 3 3.64 54.54 11.29
C ALA A 3 2.44 53.60 11.15
N ARG A 4 1.93 53.45 9.93
CA ARG A 4 0.90 52.46 9.55
C ARG A 4 1.52 51.07 9.53
N LYS A 5 0.98 50.17 10.36
CA LYS A 5 1.22 48.72 10.27
C LYS A 5 0.31 48.16 9.17
N SER A 6 0.92 47.71 8.06
CA SER A 6 0.22 46.95 7.03
C SER A 6 0.12 45.49 7.46
N LEU A 7 -1.11 45.05 7.68
CA LEU A 7 -1.47 43.66 7.89
C LEU A 7 -1.55 42.98 6.51
N LEU A 8 -0.61 42.14 6.18
CA LEU A 8 -0.70 41.26 5.00
C LEU A 8 -1.55 40.05 5.38
N VAL A 9 -2.80 40.08 4.95
CA VAL A 9 -3.70 38.92 4.96
C VAL A 9 -3.30 38.05 3.77
N GLY A 10 -2.64 36.92 4.03
CA GLY A 10 -2.37 35.92 3.03
C GLY A 10 -3.65 35.24 2.59
N ALA A 11 -4.13 35.55 1.41
CA ALA A 11 -5.23 34.82 0.79
C ALA A 11 -4.69 33.43 0.36
N PHE A 12 -5.16 32.38 1.01
CA PHE A 12 -5.04 31.02 0.51
C PHE A 12 -5.91 30.89 -0.74
N ILE A 13 -5.27 30.89 -1.90
CA ILE A 13 -5.92 30.51 -3.14
C ILE A 13 -6.03 28.99 -3.11
N LEU A 14 -7.22 28.48 -2.82
CA LEU A 14 -7.60 27.10 -3.11
C LEU A 14 -7.62 26.96 -4.64
N ALA A 15 -6.52 26.49 -5.22
CA ALA A 15 -6.51 26.07 -6.60
C ALA A 15 -7.39 24.83 -6.70
N ASN A 16 -8.57 24.98 -7.30
CA ASN A 16 -9.35 23.87 -7.79
C ASN A 16 -8.56 23.19 -8.90
N ILE A 17 -7.80 22.15 -8.56
CA ILE A 17 -7.19 21.26 -9.53
C ILE A 17 -8.33 20.38 -10.05
N SER A 18 -8.92 20.80 -11.16
CA SER A 18 -9.80 19.96 -11.96
C SER A 18 -8.91 18.93 -12.67
N LEU A 19 -8.68 17.79 -12.03
CA LEU A 19 -8.08 16.63 -12.69
C LEU A 19 -9.09 16.10 -13.71
N LYS A 20 -8.93 16.53 -14.96
CA LYS A 20 -9.49 15.78 -16.08
C LYS A 20 -8.70 14.49 -16.18
N ALA A 21 -9.34 13.37 -15.82
CA ALA A 21 -8.83 12.06 -16.15
C ALA A 21 -8.69 11.99 -17.67
N GLN A 22 -7.46 11.93 -18.16
CA GLN A 22 -7.20 11.53 -19.55
C GLN A 22 -7.45 10.03 -19.62
N ASP A 23 -8.35 9.61 -20.50
CA ASP A 23 -8.55 8.23 -20.90
C ASP A 23 -7.27 7.68 -21.56
N ASN A 24 -6.38 7.17 -20.76
CA ASN A 24 -5.23 6.39 -21.21
C ASN A 24 -5.43 4.95 -20.72
N GLY A 25 -5.91 4.11 -21.63
CA GLY A 25 -5.89 2.64 -21.56
C GLY A 25 -6.48 2.07 -20.25
N GLY A 26 -7.80 1.99 -20.19
CA GLY A 26 -8.58 1.83 -18.99
C GLY A 26 -8.17 0.66 -18.08
N CYS A 27 -7.93 1.00 -16.87
CA CYS A 27 -8.24 0.13 -15.76
C CYS A 27 -9.76 0.22 -15.55
N ASP A 28 -10.53 -0.70 -16.10
CA ASP A 28 -12.00 -0.74 -15.96
C ASP A 28 -12.46 -0.90 -14.50
N ASP A 29 -11.52 -1.14 -13.60
CA ASP A 29 -11.71 -1.40 -12.17
C ASP A 29 -11.19 -0.31 -11.24
N CYS A 30 -10.69 0.81 -11.76
CA CYS A 30 -10.24 1.90 -10.91
C CYS A 30 -11.42 2.62 -10.25
N PRO A 31 -11.38 2.88 -8.92
CA PRO A 31 -12.45 3.60 -8.25
C PRO A 31 -12.58 5.02 -8.77
N ALA A 32 -13.77 5.40 -9.17
CA ALA A 32 -14.09 6.76 -9.59
C ALA A 32 -14.43 7.62 -8.35
N PHE A 33 -13.90 8.85 -8.30
CA PHE A 33 -14.34 9.85 -7.33
C PHE A 33 -15.64 10.49 -7.83
N ASN A 34 -16.68 10.49 -6.99
CA ASN A 34 -17.86 11.27 -7.27
C ASN A 34 -17.65 12.76 -6.92
N ALA A 35 -18.56 13.61 -7.40
CA ALA A 35 -18.52 15.06 -7.19
C ALA A 35 -18.56 15.50 -5.70
N SER A 36 -18.85 14.58 -4.77
CA SER A 36 -18.85 14.81 -3.31
C SER A 36 -17.56 14.36 -2.62
N GLY A 37 -16.54 13.95 -3.38
CA GLY A 37 -15.26 13.47 -2.84
C GLY A 37 -15.33 12.10 -2.17
N LYS A 38 -16.45 11.39 -2.28
CA LYS A 38 -16.56 10.00 -1.82
C LYS A 38 -16.07 9.07 -2.92
N VAL A 39 -15.22 8.14 -2.52
CA VAL A 39 -14.76 7.07 -3.41
C VAL A 39 -15.93 6.12 -3.66
N GLU A 40 -16.48 6.16 -4.87
CA GLU A 40 -17.37 5.10 -5.32
C GLU A 40 -16.50 3.93 -5.79
N VAL A 41 -16.41 2.91 -4.97
CA VAL A 41 -15.77 1.65 -5.35
C VAL A 41 -16.76 0.89 -6.23
N ARG A 42 -16.76 1.17 -7.54
CA ARG A 42 -17.52 0.38 -8.50
C ARG A 42 -17.00 -1.05 -8.47
N GLY A 43 -17.87 -2.01 -8.26
CA GLY A 43 -17.57 -3.44 -8.42
C GLY A 43 -17.09 -4.19 -7.18
N VAL A 44 -17.00 -3.58 -5.99
CA VAL A 44 -16.60 -4.32 -4.76
C VAL A 44 -17.64 -5.38 -4.37
N LYS A 45 -18.92 -5.20 -4.71
CA LYS A 45 -19.96 -6.20 -4.40
C LYS A 45 -19.78 -7.54 -5.12
N GLU A 46 -19.14 -7.56 -6.28
CA GLU A 46 -18.96 -8.79 -7.08
C GLU A 46 -17.65 -9.53 -6.78
N ARG A 47 -16.69 -8.87 -6.12
CA ARG A 47 -15.37 -9.46 -5.81
C ARG A 47 -15.31 -10.24 -4.50
N ILE A 48 -16.42 -10.36 -3.80
CA ILE A 48 -16.44 -11.05 -2.52
C ILE A 48 -16.56 -12.54 -2.76
N ILE A 49 -15.44 -13.24 -2.60
CA ILE A 49 -15.39 -14.68 -2.73
C ILE A 49 -16.06 -15.33 -1.52
N GLY A 50 -17.22 -15.94 -1.78
CA GLY A 50 -17.98 -16.69 -0.79
C GLY A 50 -18.84 -15.85 0.15
N ASP A 51 -19.50 -16.52 1.07
CA ASP A 51 -20.37 -15.93 2.08
C ASP A 51 -19.55 -15.26 3.19
N LEU A 52 -19.68 -13.95 3.33
CA LEU A 52 -18.95 -13.16 4.34
C LEU A 52 -19.37 -13.45 5.78
N SER A 53 -20.51 -14.11 6.00
CA SER A 53 -20.92 -14.56 7.32
C SER A 53 -20.08 -15.74 7.82
N GLN A 54 -19.39 -16.44 6.90
CA GLN A 54 -18.55 -17.58 7.22
C GLN A 54 -17.14 -17.16 7.64
N PRO A 55 -16.49 -17.93 8.52
CA PRO A 55 -15.09 -17.72 8.87
C PRO A 55 -14.18 -17.75 7.62
N ILE A 56 -13.08 -16.98 7.66
CA ILE A 56 -12.12 -16.90 6.54
C ILE A 56 -11.61 -18.30 6.16
N SER A 57 -11.27 -19.15 7.14
CA SER A 57 -10.80 -20.53 6.90
C SER A 57 -11.79 -21.35 6.08
N ALA A 58 -13.07 -21.32 6.43
CA ALA A 58 -14.10 -22.04 5.70
C ALA A 58 -14.28 -21.53 4.27
N ARG A 59 -14.16 -20.21 4.06
CA ARG A 59 -14.21 -19.58 2.74
C ARG A 59 -13.02 -19.98 1.88
N VAL A 60 -11.82 -20.00 2.47
CA VAL A 60 -10.59 -20.43 1.79
C VAL A 60 -10.66 -21.89 1.41
N GLU A 61 -11.05 -22.78 2.32
CA GLU A 61 -11.23 -24.22 2.05
C GLU A 61 -12.24 -24.45 0.93
N ASN A 62 -13.37 -23.75 0.96
CA ASN A 62 -14.38 -23.83 -0.10
C ASN A 62 -13.83 -23.41 -1.45
N LEU A 63 -13.03 -22.31 -1.51
CA LEU A 63 -12.41 -21.85 -2.73
C LEU A 63 -11.39 -22.88 -3.26
N ILE A 64 -10.47 -23.34 -2.40
CA ILE A 64 -9.43 -24.31 -2.76
C ILE A 64 -10.03 -25.65 -3.23
N SER A 65 -11.13 -26.10 -2.61
CA SER A 65 -11.79 -27.34 -3.01
C SER A 65 -12.35 -27.30 -4.44
N LYS A 66 -12.64 -26.11 -4.96
CA LYS A 66 -13.17 -25.89 -6.31
C LYS A 66 -12.09 -25.69 -7.37
N MET A 67 -10.84 -25.45 -6.98
CA MET A 67 -9.71 -25.24 -7.89
C MET A 67 -9.19 -26.55 -8.44
N THR A 68 -8.79 -26.55 -9.73
CA THR A 68 -7.99 -27.63 -10.32
C THR A 68 -6.56 -27.59 -9.79
N LEU A 69 -5.77 -28.62 -10.08
CA LEU A 69 -4.37 -28.64 -9.67
C LEU A 69 -3.56 -27.51 -10.34
N GLU A 70 -3.78 -27.29 -11.61
CA GLU A 70 -3.14 -26.26 -12.43
C GLU A 70 -3.48 -24.85 -11.86
N GLU A 71 -4.73 -24.61 -11.53
CA GLU A 71 -5.16 -23.35 -10.92
C GLU A 71 -4.51 -23.14 -9.54
N LYS A 72 -4.40 -24.18 -8.73
CA LYS A 72 -3.69 -24.11 -7.45
C LYS A 72 -2.20 -23.76 -7.61
N VAL A 73 -1.54 -24.38 -8.60
CA VAL A 73 -0.13 -24.10 -8.92
C VAL A 73 0.04 -22.65 -9.38
N ALA A 74 -0.84 -22.14 -10.23
CA ALA A 74 -0.80 -20.77 -10.72
C ALA A 74 -0.96 -19.73 -9.58
N GLN A 75 -1.62 -20.08 -8.47
CA GLN A 75 -1.75 -19.20 -7.30
C GLN A 75 -0.48 -19.16 -6.42
N LEU A 76 0.55 -19.96 -6.69
CA LEU A 76 1.81 -19.96 -5.92
C LEU A 76 2.84 -18.93 -6.43
N SER A 77 2.54 -18.25 -7.53
CA SER A 77 3.38 -17.17 -8.06
C SER A 77 3.13 -15.86 -7.31
N ASN A 78 4.09 -14.91 -7.39
CA ASN A 78 3.89 -13.54 -6.92
C ASN A 78 2.86 -12.77 -7.77
N GLU A 79 2.69 -13.13 -9.03
CA GLU A 79 1.67 -12.65 -9.93
C GLU A 79 0.73 -13.82 -10.23
N THR A 80 -0.47 -13.76 -9.65
CA THR A 80 -1.44 -14.83 -9.75
C THR A 80 -2.42 -14.59 -10.88
N ASP A 81 -2.72 -15.63 -11.62
CA ASP A 81 -3.72 -15.60 -12.67
C ASP A 81 -5.15 -15.47 -12.12
N SER A 82 -6.02 -14.84 -12.88
CA SER A 82 -7.44 -14.84 -12.56
C SER A 82 -8.06 -16.21 -12.80
N ILE A 83 -9.08 -16.55 -12.02
CA ILE A 83 -9.92 -17.73 -12.21
C ILE A 83 -11.37 -17.25 -12.38
N PRO A 84 -11.80 -16.85 -13.61
CA PRO A 84 -13.09 -16.20 -13.82
C PRO A 84 -14.28 -17.05 -13.37
N ARG A 85 -14.24 -18.38 -13.57
CA ARG A 85 -15.30 -19.29 -13.13
C ARG A 85 -15.51 -19.32 -11.62
N LEU A 86 -14.53 -18.86 -10.82
CA LEU A 86 -14.59 -18.75 -9.36
C LEU A 86 -14.68 -17.31 -8.89
N ASN A 87 -14.83 -16.33 -9.79
CA ASN A 87 -14.79 -14.90 -9.51
C ASN A 87 -13.50 -14.47 -8.78
N LEU A 88 -12.39 -15.18 -9.01
CA LEU A 88 -11.09 -14.84 -8.44
C LEU A 88 -10.34 -13.94 -9.45
N PRO A 89 -10.08 -12.67 -9.11
CA PRO A 89 -9.30 -11.79 -9.97
C PRO A 89 -7.81 -12.16 -9.91
N SER A 90 -7.04 -11.75 -10.92
CA SER A 90 -5.59 -11.74 -10.83
C SER A 90 -5.11 -10.81 -9.72
N TYR A 91 -3.98 -11.13 -9.12
CA TYR A 91 -3.38 -10.30 -8.07
C TYR A 91 -1.86 -10.33 -8.14
N ASN A 92 -1.23 -9.17 -7.92
CA ASN A 92 0.22 -9.07 -7.84
C ASN A 92 0.63 -8.79 -6.39
N TYR A 93 1.33 -9.76 -5.78
CA TYR A 93 1.85 -9.68 -4.41
C TYR A 93 3.19 -8.93 -4.32
N TRP A 94 3.83 -8.60 -5.45
CA TRP A 94 5.16 -8.00 -5.48
C TRP A 94 5.11 -6.51 -5.22
N ASN A 95 4.92 -6.13 -3.96
CA ASN A 95 4.97 -4.75 -3.52
C ASN A 95 5.85 -4.62 -2.28
N GLU A 96 6.55 -3.52 -2.17
CA GLU A 96 7.44 -3.20 -1.07
C GLU A 96 7.18 -1.78 -0.59
N CYS A 97 7.29 -1.56 0.72
CA CYS A 97 7.15 -0.23 1.31
C CYS A 97 8.05 -0.04 2.55
N LEU A 98 9.25 -0.62 2.53
CA LEU A 98 10.17 -0.62 3.67
C LEU A 98 10.50 0.80 4.15
N HIS A 99 10.76 1.72 3.21
CA HIS A 99 11.05 3.13 3.51
C HIS A 99 10.33 4.08 2.53
N GLY A 100 9.15 3.71 2.07
CA GLY A 100 8.30 4.37 1.09
C GLY A 100 7.75 3.35 0.10
N VAL A 101 6.65 3.69 -0.58
CA VAL A 101 6.00 2.78 -1.53
C VAL A 101 6.89 2.58 -2.76
N ALA A 102 7.39 1.37 -2.96
CA ALA A 102 8.25 1.07 -4.11
C ALA A 102 7.46 0.81 -5.40
N ARG A 103 8.07 1.08 -6.54
CA ARG A 103 7.55 0.79 -7.90
C ARG A 103 6.16 1.38 -8.17
N ALA A 104 5.89 2.58 -7.62
CA ALA A 104 4.60 3.25 -7.74
C ALA A 104 4.70 4.69 -8.31
N GLY A 105 5.76 4.98 -9.07
CA GLY A 105 6.04 6.32 -9.60
C GLY A 105 6.59 7.27 -8.54
N GLU A 106 6.16 8.53 -8.55
CA GLU A 106 6.56 9.50 -7.53
C GLU A 106 5.92 9.16 -6.19
N VAL A 107 6.76 9.03 -5.16
CA VAL A 107 6.38 8.67 -3.80
C VAL A 107 7.30 9.34 -2.79
N THR A 108 6.87 9.42 -1.53
CA THR A 108 7.73 9.86 -0.45
C THR A 108 8.74 8.79 -0.11
N VAL A 109 10.04 9.14 -0.12
CA VAL A 109 11.13 8.25 0.26
C VAL A 109 11.65 8.65 1.64
N PHE A 110 11.62 7.72 2.57
CA PHE A 110 12.15 7.87 3.92
C PHE A 110 13.55 7.23 4.00
N PRO A 111 14.33 7.50 5.05
CA PRO A 111 15.58 6.79 5.31
C PRO A 111 15.37 5.28 5.42
N GLN A 112 16.41 4.51 5.15
CA GLN A 112 16.41 3.06 5.33
C GLN A 112 16.10 2.65 6.77
N ALA A 113 15.61 1.42 6.96
CA ALA A 113 15.15 0.89 8.24
C ALA A 113 16.19 1.04 9.36
N ILE A 114 17.45 0.76 9.08
CA ILE A 114 18.53 0.90 10.07
C ILE A 114 18.72 2.36 10.55
N ASN A 115 18.54 3.33 9.64
CA ASN A 115 18.63 4.74 10.00
C ASN A 115 17.40 5.20 10.79
N LEU A 116 16.23 4.69 10.45
CA LEU A 116 15.02 4.94 11.23
C LEU A 116 15.16 4.39 12.65
N ALA A 117 15.66 3.16 12.79
CA ALA A 117 15.91 2.54 14.09
C ALA A 117 16.92 3.31 14.95
N SER A 118 17.95 3.92 14.34
CA SER A 118 18.97 4.70 15.05
C SER A 118 18.43 5.96 15.73
N THR A 119 17.20 6.36 15.43
CA THR A 119 16.53 7.47 16.12
C THR A 119 16.05 7.11 17.53
N TRP A 120 15.84 5.82 17.82
CA TRP A 120 15.24 5.32 19.07
C TRP A 120 13.86 5.91 19.38
N ASP A 121 13.19 6.47 18.38
CA ASP A 121 11.89 7.13 18.50
C ASP A 121 10.78 6.29 17.85
N THR A 122 10.13 5.45 18.66
CA THR A 122 9.04 4.58 18.20
C THR A 122 7.83 5.37 17.71
N LEU A 123 7.59 6.59 18.23
CA LEU A 123 6.50 7.46 17.78
C LEU A 123 6.78 8.01 16.38
N LEU A 124 8.04 8.36 16.10
CA LEU A 124 8.47 8.76 14.76
C LEU A 124 8.28 7.63 13.76
N ILE A 125 8.74 6.41 14.10
CA ILE A 125 8.55 5.23 13.24
C ILE A 125 7.08 4.99 12.93
N LYS A 126 6.21 5.07 13.93
CA LYS A 126 4.76 4.95 13.74
C LYS A 126 4.19 6.01 12.79
N LYS A 127 4.66 7.26 12.89
CA LYS A 127 4.24 8.35 11.98
C LYS A 127 4.69 8.08 10.55
N VAL A 128 5.95 7.65 10.36
CA VAL A 128 6.49 7.27 9.05
C VAL A 128 5.68 6.13 8.45
N ALA A 129 5.45 5.05 9.19
CA ALA A 129 4.65 3.92 8.75
C ALA A 129 3.21 4.32 8.38
N SER A 130 2.61 5.25 9.14
CA SER A 130 1.27 5.77 8.86
C SER A 130 1.24 6.59 7.56
N ALA A 131 2.28 7.40 7.30
CA ALA A 131 2.40 8.16 6.05
C ALA A 131 2.54 7.20 4.85
N ILE A 132 3.45 6.21 4.95
CA ILE A 132 3.63 5.16 3.93
C ILE A 132 2.31 4.41 3.67
N SER A 133 1.60 4.01 4.73
CA SER A 133 0.31 3.31 4.60
C SER A 133 -0.75 4.15 3.90
N THR A 134 -0.79 5.45 4.17
CA THR A 134 -1.72 6.38 3.49
C THR A 134 -1.36 6.50 2.01
N GLU A 135 -0.09 6.70 1.70
CA GLU A 135 0.39 6.80 0.32
C GLU A 135 0.17 5.49 -0.45
N ALA A 136 0.39 4.34 0.18
CA ALA A 136 0.11 3.03 -0.40
C ALA A 136 -1.36 2.88 -0.81
N ARG A 137 -2.29 3.36 0.01
CA ARG A 137 -3.74 3.37 -0.32
C ARG A 137 -4.08 4.33 -1.45
N LEU A 138 -3.42 5.49 -1.51
CA LEU A 138 -3.58 6.43 -2.62
C LEU A 138 -3.07 5.81 -3.91
N LYS A 139 -1.91 5.15 -3.91
CA LYS A 139 -1.38 4.43 -5.08
C LYS A 139 -2.23 3.25 -5.51
N TYR A 140 -2.88 2.56 -4.58
CA TYR A 140 -3.90 1.57 -4.92
C TYR A 140 -5.07 2.20 -5.69
N LEU A 141 -5.55 3.36 -5.27
CA LEU A 141 -6.66 4.07 -5.92
C LEU A 141 -6.25 4.67 -7.26
N GLU A 142 -5.01 5.15 -7.37
CA GLU A 142 -4.50 5.86 -8.56
C GLU A 142 -4.15 4.89 -9.70
N ILE A 143 -3.41 3.82 -9.40
CA ILE A 143 -2.81 2.94 -10.40
C ILE A 143 -3.12 1.44 -10.18
N GLY A 144 -4.04 1.10 -9.28
CA GLY A 144 -4.39 -0.29 -8.98
C GLY A 144 -3.28 -1.09 -8.29
N LYS A 145 -2.30 -0.42 -7.64
CA LYS A 145 -1.21 -1.11 -6.94
C LYS A 145 -1.78 -2.01 -5.83
N GLY A 146 -1.34 -3.26 -5.75
CA GLY A 146 -1.79 -4.18 -4.71
C GLY A 146 -1.50 -3.67 -3.30
N LEU A 147 -2.30 -4.08 -2.31
CA LEU A 147 -2.17 -3.68 -0.89
C LEU A 147 -1.45 -4.72 -0.02
N THR A 148 -0.80 -5.69 -0.64
CA THR A 148 0.11 -6.61 0.04
C THR A 148 1.54 -6.08 -0.09
N TYR A 149 2.24 -5.92 1.02
CA TYR A 149 3.60 -5.37 1.05
C TYR A 149 4.54 -6.31 1.80
N TRP A 150 5.72 -6.57 1.22
CA TRP A 150 6.76 -7.42 1.79
C TRP A 150 7.71 -6.59 2.66
N SER A 151 7.16 -6.02 3.69
CA SER A 151 7.85 -5.18 4.68
C SER A 151 7.06 -5.14 6.00
N PRO A 152 7.73 -4.90 7.11
CA PRO A 152 9.16 -4.68 7.28
C PRO A 152 9.99 -5.96 7.15
N THR A 153 11.31 -5.81 7.00
CA THR A 153 12.24 -6.94 7.15
C THR A 153 12.37 -7.28 8.63
N ILE A 154 11.84 -8.44 9.04
CA ILE A 154 11.86 -8.90 10.43
C ILE A 154 13.15 -9.58 10.86
N ASN A 155 14.11 -9.80 9.97
CA ASN A 155 15.44 -10.29 10.30
C ASN A 155 16.26 -9.22 11.01
N MET A 156 17.16 -9.66 11.88
CA MET A 156 18.18 -8.80 12.48
C MET A 156 19.47 -8.83 11.66
N ALA A 157 20.27 -7.78 11.75
CA ALA A 157 21.62 -7.74 11.23
C ALA A 157 22.52 -8.64 12.07
N ARG A 158 22.80 -9.87 11.61
CA ARG A 158 23.61 -10.86 12.34
C ARG A 158 25.05 -10.92 11.87
N ASP A 159 25.30 -10.63 10.61
CA ASP A 159 26.60 -10.72 9.96
C ASP A 159 26.82 -9.44 9.14
N PRO A 160 27.90 -8.67 9.39
CA PRO A 160 28.17 -7.43 8.67
C PRO A 160 28.44 -7.65 7.17
N ARG A 161 28.71 -8.88 6.72
CA ARG A 161 28.90 -9.25 5.31
C ARG A 161 27.58 -9.43 4.58
N TRP A 162 26.47 -9.50 5.28
CA TRP A 162 25.16 -9.65 4.63
C TRP A 162 24.74 -8.36 3.93
N GLY A 163 24.50 -8.45 2.61
CA GLY A 163 24.26 -7.32 1.73
C GLY A 163 22.91 -6.60 1.92
N ARG A 164 22.08 -7.06 2.89
CA ARG A 164 20.75 -6.45 3.19
C ARG A 164 20.64 -5.96 4.63
N ASN A 165 21.76 -5.70 5.28
CA ASN A 165 21.78 -5.22 6.67
C ASN A 165 21.04 -3.90 6.84
N GLU A 166 21.11 -3.00 5.87
CA GLU A 166 20.45 -1.69 5.89
C GLU A 166 18.90 -1.78 5.87
N GLU A 167 18.35 -2.90 5.41
CA GLU A 167 16.92 -3.13 5.42
C GLU A 167 16.39 -3.57 6.79
N THR A 168 17.27 -3.82 7.75
CA THR A 168 16.92 -4.26 9.11
C THR A 168 16.88 -3.07 10.07
N TYR A 169 16.25 -3.28 11.21
CA TYR A 169 16.26 -2.33 12.33
C TYR A 169 17.50 -2.47 13.24
N GLY A 170 18.55 -3.17 12.77
CA GLY A 170 19.81 -3.38 13.45
C GLY A 170 19.97 -4.78 14.03
N GLU A 171 20.98 -4.93 14.88
CA GLU A 171 21.38 -6.23 15.45
C GLU A 171 20.76 -6.51 16.84
N ASP A 172 20.17 -5.51 17.47
CA ASP A 172 19.56 -5.63 18.80
C ASP A 172 18.11 -6.13 18.69
N PRO A 173 17.79 -7.31 19.27
CA PRO A 173 16.44 -7.86 19.23
C PRO A 173 15.42 -7.03 20.02
N TYR A 174 15.85 -6.32 21.07
CA TYR A 174 14.97 -5.46 21.84
C TYR A 174 14.53 -4.25 21.02
N LEU A 175 15.50 -3.54 20.40
CA LEU A 175 15.20 -2.40 19.53
C LEU A 175 14.32 -2.83 18.34
N THR A 176 14.66 -3.95 17.70
CA THR A 176 13.89 -4.46 16.54
C THR A 176 12.45 -4.81 16.90
N SER A 177 12.15 -5.15 18.14
CA SER A 177 10.82 -5.56 18.60
C SER A 177 9.91 -4.39 19.01
N ARG A 178 10.43 -3.17 19.02
CA ARG A 178 9.70 -1.95 19.44
C ARG A 178 9.23 -1.14 18.26
#